data_14d4e3e2bd85895ceea7fc718fdf63c6
#
_entry.id   14d4e3e2bd85895ceea7fc718fdf63c6
#
_cell.length_a   1.000
_cell.length_b   1.000
_cell.length_c   1.000
_cell.angle_alpha   90.00
_cell.angle_beta   90.00
_cell.angle_gamma   90.00
#
_symmetry.space_group_name_H-M   'P 1'
#
loop_
_entity.id
_entity.type
_entity.pdbx_description
1 polymer ?
#
loop_
_entity_poly.entity_id
_entity_poly.type
_entity_poly.pdbx_seq_one_letter_code
_entity_poly.pdbx_strand_id
1 'polypeptide(L)'
;MPEVRIAAEPRHEFGKGAARQVRRQGRVPAVLYGHGTRTRHVSLPGHEVLLALRTPNVLIRLEGLPGGSELALPKAIQRDPIRGSVEHVDLILVRRGEKVTVEVPVQVTGEVAPDGLLDQQLVQIAVEAEATNIPTGIEVSVEGMTVGASVHAGDLSLPDGSTLAVDPELLVLHVIAAPTAEQMEAGLGIEAEEAAAPAEGEPAPVPDGEPAAPAAEETA
;
A
#
# COMPACT_ATOMS: atom_id res chain seq x y z
N MET A 1 1.41 -11.81 -20.08
CA MET A 1 1.48 -11.82 -18.61
C MET A 1 1.50 -13.25 -18.07
N PRO A 2 2.23 -13.53 -16.98
CA PRO A 2 2.13 -14.82 -16.31
C PRO A 2 0.76 -14.95 -15.66
N GLU A 3 0.06 -16.02 -16.01
CA GLU A 3 -1.21 -16.40 -15.38
C GLU A 3 -0.91 -17.41 -14.27
N VAL A 4 -1.26 -17.07 -13.03
CA VAL A 4 -1.05 -17.94 -11.88
C VAL A 4 -2.35 -18.64 -11.51
N ARG A 5 -2.34 -19.98 -11.40
CA ARG A 5 -3.50 -20.76 -10.99
C ARG A 5 -3.51 -20.94 -9.48
N ILE A 6 -4.63 -20.62 -8.85
CA ILE A 6 -4.79 -20.73 -7.41
C ILE A 6 -6.12 -21.41 -7.10
N ALA A 7 -6.09 -22.42 -6.23
CA ALA A 7 -7.28 -23.11 -5.77
C ALA A 7 -8.07 -22.21 -4.79
N ALA A 8 -9.34 -21.92 -5.13
CA ALA A 8 -10.22 -21.10 -4.31
C ALA A 8 -11.34 -21.95 -3.73
N GLU A 9 -11.62 -21.77 -2.45
CA GLU A 9 -12.75 -22.41 -1.78
C GLU A 9 -13.79 -21.37 -1.38
N PRO A 10 -15.08 -21.61 -1.65
CA PRO A 10 -16.14 -20.69 -1.25
C PRO A 10 -16.25 -20.62 0.28
N ARG A 11 -16.50 -19.44 0.80
CA ARG A 11 -16.65 -19.16 2.24
C ARG A 11 -18.07 -18.76 2.57
N HIS A 12 -18.64 -19.40 3.59
CA HIS A 12 -19.98 -19.14 4.08
C HIS A 12 -19.99 -18.53 5.49
N GLU A 13 -18.87 -18.60 6.20
CA GLU A 13 -18.72 -18.03 7.53
C GLU A 13 -18.06 -16.65 7.45
N PHE A 14 -18.66 -15.67 8.13
CA PHE A 14 -18.24 -14.26 8.09
C PHE A 14 -17.87 -13.76 9.50
N GLY A 15 -17.27 -12.59 9.53
CA GLY A 15 -16.89 -11.88 10.75
C GLY A 15 -15.45 -12.14 11.20
N LYS A 16 -15.06 -11.44 12.28
CA LYS A 16 -13.69 -11.40 12.80
C LYS A 16 -13.17 -12.79 13.23
N GLY A 17 -14.04 -13.58 13.87
CA GLY A 17 -13.67 -14.93 14.35
C GLY A 17 -13.37 -15.88 13.21
N ALA A 18 -14.27 -15.98 12.23
CA ALA A 18 -14.11 -16.82 11.06
C ALA A 18 -12.88 -16.42 10.22
N ALA A 19 -12.65 -15.11 9.99
CA ALA A 19 -11.46 -14.62 9.28
C ALA A 19 -10.16 -15.00 10.00
N ARG A 20 -10.12 -14.91 11.34
CA ARG A 20 -8.98 -15.37 12.14
C ARG A 20 -8.73 -16.87 12.03
N GLN A 21 -9.80 -17.66 11.98
CA GLN A 21 -9.71 -19.12 11.85
C GLN A 21 -9.11 -19.49 10.49
N VAL A 22 -9.58 -18.90 9.40
CA VAL A 22 -9.04 -19.08 8.04
C VAL A 22 -7.54 -18.77 8.01
N ARG A 23 -7.12 -17.64 8.59
CA ARG A 23 -5.69 -17.25 8.65
C ARG A 23 -4.85 -18.20 9.49
N ARG A 24 -5.38 -18.75 10.60
CA ARG A 24 -4.69 -19.78 11.39
C ARG A 24 -4.49 -21.10 10.63
N GLN A 25 -5.33 -21.38 9.67
CA GLN A 25 -5.20 -22.53 8.77
C GLN A 25 -4.22 -22.28 7.62
N GLY A 26 -3.52 -21.14 7.61
CA GLY A 26 -2.60 -20.76 6.54
C GLY A 26 -3.28 -20.29 5.28
N ARG A 27 -4.57 -19.94 5.35
CA ARG A 27 -5.35 -19.44 4.21
C ARG A 27 -5.62 -17.95 4.36
N VAL A 28 -5.83 -17.27 3.23
CA VAL A 28 -6.15 -15.85 3.16
C VAL A 28 -7.61 -15.68 2.75
N PRO A 29 -8.42 -14.97 3.55
CA PRO A 29 -9.75 -14.58 3.13
C PRO A 29 -9.67 -13.57 1.99
N ALA A 30 -10.47 -13.76 0.96
CA ALA A 30 -10.55 -12.86 -0.18
C ALA A 30 -12.01 -12.59 -0.57
N VAL A 31 -12.20 -11.47 -1.24
CA VAL A 31 -13.48 -11.04 -1.77
C VAL A 31 -13.37 -10.93 -3.28
N LEU A 32 -14.33 -11.50 -3.98
CA LEU A 32 -14.40 -11.54 -5.42
C LEU A 32 -15.64 -10.76 -5.89
N TYR A 33 -15.46 -9.73 -6.68
CA TYR A 33 -16.53 -8.88 -7.20
C TYR A 33 -16.23 -8.41 -8.64
N GLY A 34 -17.22 -7.91 -9.33
CA GLY A 34 -17.12 -7.39 -10.70
C GLY A 34 -18.32 -7.78 -11.55
N HIS A 35 -18.47 -7.14 -12.72
CA HIS A 35 -19.49 -7.41 -13.73
C HIS A 35 -20.95 -7.39 -13.22
N GLY A 36 -21.24 -6.65 -12.14
CA GLY A 36 -22.58 -6.62 -11.53
C GLY A 36 -23.01 -7.94 -10.88
N THR A 37 -22.10 -8.90 -10.76
CA THR A 37 -22.38 -10.15 -10.03
C THR A 37 -22.36 -9.91 -8.52
N ARG A 38 -23.07 -10.76 -7.78
CA ARG A 38 -23.02 -10.72 -6.31
C ARG A 38 -21.59 -10.96 -5.85
N THR A 39 -21.16 -10.16 -4.88
CA THR A 39 -19.90 -10.36 -4.17
C THR A 39 -19.82 -11.76 -3.61
N ARG A 40 -18.72 -12.46 -3.91
CA ARG A 40 -18.44 -13.81 -3.41
C ARG A 40 -17.25 -13.77 -2.47
N HIS A 41 -17.37 -14.49 -1.39
CA HIS A 41 -16.28 -14.61 -0.42
C HIS A 41 -15.60 -15.95 -0.61
N VAL A 42 -14.29 -15.92 -0.69
CA VAL A 42 -13.44 -17.09 -0.93
C VAL A 42 -12.29 -17.14 0.06
N SER A 43 -11.70 -18.32 0.20
CA SER A 43 -10.46 -18.51 0.92
C SER A 43 -9.41 -19.09 -0.02
N LEU A 44 -8.23 -18.53 0.00
CA LEU A 44 -7.11 -18.87 -0.88
C LEU A 44 -5.95 -19.45 -0.07
N PRO A 45 -5.11 -20.34 -0.62
CA PRO A 45 -3.89 -20.81 0.04
C PRO A 45 -2.91 -19.66 0.18
N GLY A 46 -2.53 -19.33 1.44
CA GLY A 46 -1.76 -18.13 1.76
C GLY A 46 -0.38 -18.10 1.11
N HIS A 47 0.29 -19.23 1.02
CA HIS A 47 1.62 -19.32 0.41
C HIS A 47 1.61 -19.04 -1.10
N GLU A 48 0.67 -19.62 -1.82
CA GLU A 48 0.53 -19.41 -3.27
C GLU A 48 0.14 -17.97 -3.58
N VAL A 49 -0.79 -17.39 -2.78
CA VAL A 49 -1.16 -15.99 -2.91
C VAL A 49 0.03 -15.07 -2.65
N LEU A 50 0.82 -15.33 -1.60
CA LEU A 50 2.00 -14.54 -1.30
C LEU A 50 3.02 -14.55 -2.45
N LEU A 51 3.24 -15.70 -3.07
CA LEU A 51 4.13 -15.83 -4.22
C LEU A 51 3.58 -15.11 -5.45
N ALA A 52 2.29 -15.26 -5.73
CA ALA A 52 1.63 -14.57 -6.85
C ALA A 52 1.73 -13.05 -6.71
N LEU A 53 1.46 -12.52 -5.51
CA LEU A 53 1.48 -11.09 -5.21
C LEU A 53 2.88 -10.45 -5.13
N ARG A 54 3.94 -11.19 -5.39
CA ARG A 54 5.28 -10.61 -5.62
C ARG A 54 5.39 -9.90 -6.96
N THR A 55 4.62 -10.38 -7.94
CA THR A 55 4.54 -9.73 -9.24
C THR A 55 3.39 -8.72 -9.19
N PRO A 56 3.63 -7.44 -9.44
CA PRO A 56 2.56 -6.46 -9.51
C PRO A 56 1.59 -6.79 -10.64
N ASN A 57 0.32 -6.53 -10.43
CA ASN A 57 -0.74 -6.70 -11.42
C ASN A 57 -0.83 -8.11 -12.04
N VAL A 58 -0.51 -9.14 -11.26
CA VAL A 58 -0.57 -10.53 -11.71
C VAL A 58 -2.02 -10.96 -11.97
N LEU A 59 -2.24 -11.65 -13.09
CA LEU A 59 -3.54 -12.26 -13.40
C LEU A 59 -3.67 -13.62 -12.70
N ILE A 60 -4.68 -13.77 -11.86
CA ILE A 60 -4.93 -14.99 -11.08
C ILE A 60 -6.10 -15.74 -11.68
N ARG A 61 -5.87 -17.01 -12.02
CA ARG A 61 -6.95 -17.91 -12.37
C ARG A 61 -7.39 -18.67 -11.12
N LEU A 62 -8.62 -18.42 -10.70
CA LEU A 62 -9.24 -19.09 -9.57
C LEU A 62 -9.90 -20.39 -10.02
N GLU A 63 -9.52 -21.51 -9.40
CA GLU A 63 -10.06 -22.83 -9.65
C GLU A 63 -10.83 -23.34 -8.42
N GLY A 64 -11.81 -24.21 -8.62
CA GLY A 64 -12.62 -24.79 -7.50
C GLY A 64 -13.87 -24.01 -7.13
N LEU A 65 -14.20 -22.95 -7.86
CA LEU A 65 -15.44 -22.22 -7.63
C LEU A 65 -16.65 -22.84 -8.32
N PRO A 66 -17.84 -22.76 -7.71
CA PRO A 66 -19.09 -23.16 -8.37
C PRO A 66 -19.37 -22.20 -9.54
N GLY A 67 -18.97 -22.56 -10.73
CA GLY A 67 -19.04 -21.74 -11.96
C GLY A 67 -17.86 -21.94 -12.89
N GLY A 68 -16.87 -22.73 -12.46
CA GLY A 68 -15.67 -23.02 -13.25
C GLY A 68 -14.48 -22.15 -12.87
N SER A 69 -13.47 -22.12 -13.74
CA SER A 69 -12.30 -21.26 -13.54
C SER A 69 -12.59 -19.83 -13.98
N GLU A 70 -12.28 -18.88 -13.11
CA GLU A 70 -12.49 -17.45 -13.35
C GLU A 70 -11.17 -16.69 -13.26
N LEU A 71 -11.04 -15.66 -14.09
CA LEU A 71 -9.89 -14.77 -14.06
C LEU A 71 -10.18 -13.61 -13.11
N ALA A 72 -9.22 -13.30 -12.27
CA ALA A 72 -9.32 -12.23 -11.30
C ALA A 72 -8.02 -11.46 -11.21
N LEU A 73 -8.13 -10.16 -10.94
CA LEU A 73 -7.03 -9.24 -10.72
C LEU A 73 -7.06 -8.74 -9.28
N PRO A 74 -5.94 -8.78 -8.54
CA PRO A 74 -5.85 -8.14 -7.22
C PRO A 74 -6.00 -6.62 -7.35
N LYS A 75 -6.96 -6.02 -6.62
CA LYS A 75 -7.14 -4.58 -6.57
C LYS A 75 -6.62 -3.98 -5.27
N ALA A 76 -6.89 -4.62 -4.15
CA ALA A 76 -6.40 -4.18 -2.86
C ALA A 76 -5.83 -5.36 -2.08
N ILE A 77 -4.70 -5.13 -1.44
CA ILE A 77 -3.98 -6.14 -0.68
C ILE A 77 -3.74 -5.57 0.72
N GLN A 78 -4.31 -6.21 1.73
CA GLN A 78 -4.02 -5.87 3.11
C GLN A 78 -2.93 -6.80 3.65
N ARG A 79 -1.85 -6.22 4.14
CA ARG A 79 -0.73 -6.94 4.73
C ARG A 79 -0.54 -6.56 6.19
N ASP A 80 -0.19 -7.51 7.01
CA ASP A 80 0.28 -7.26 8.38
C ASP A 80 1.66 -6.60 8.31
N PRO A 81 1.85 -5.36 8.82
CA PRO A 81 3.12 -4.65 8.72
C PRO A 81 4.24 -5.31 9.52
N ILE A 82 3.92 -6.06 10.57
CA ILE A 82 4.90 -6.70 11.45
C ILE A 82 5.32 -8.06 10.91
N ARG A 83 4.34 -8.86 10.47
CA ARG A 83 4.58 -10.24 10.02
C ARG A 83 4.81 -10.35 8.51
N GLY A 84 4.45 -9.32 7.75
CA GLY A 84 4.51 -9.32 6.28
C GLY A 84 3.51 -10.28 5.62
N SER A 85 2.65 -10.93 6.42
CA SER A 85 1.66 -11.86 5.91
C SER A 85 0.47 -11.14 5.29
N VAL A 86 -0.11 -11.72 4.24
CA VAL A 86 -1.32 -11.19 3.60
C VAL A 86 -2.51 -11.48 4.50
N GLU A 87 -3.25 -10.45 4.89
CA GLU A 87 -4.45 -10.57 5.73
C GLU A 87 -5.74 -10.64 4.94
N HIS A 88 -5.84 -9.90 3.85
CA HIS A 88 -7.01 -9.85 2.98
C HIS A 88 -6.62 -9.50 1.56
N VAL A 89 -7.34 -10.00 0.58
CA VAL A 89 -7.18 -9.66 -0.83
C VAL A 89 -8.54 -9.37 -1.45
N ASP A 90 -8.63 -8.23 -2.11
CA ASP A 90 -9.78 -7.87 -2.92
C ASP A 90 -9.47 -8.19 -4.38
N LEU A 91 -10.32 -8.97 -4.99
CA LEU A 91 -10.16 -9.46 -6.34
C LEU A 91 -11.29 -8.96 -7.23
N ILE A 92 -10.93 -8.38 -8.37
CA ILE A 92 -11.90 -8.02 -9.41
C ILE A 92 -11.92 -9.14 -10.45
N LEU A 93 -13.13 -9.60 -10.78
CA LEU A 93 -13.32 -10.47 -11.93
C LEU A 93 -13.00 -9.70 -13.20
N VAL A 94 -12.25 -10.32 -14.08
CA VAL A 94 -11.88 -9.74 -15.37
C VAL A 94 -12.15 -10.72 -16.49
N ARG A 95 -12.52 -10.20 -17.67
CA ARG A 95 -12.63 -10.97 -18.89
C ARG A 95 -11.47 -10.64 -19.81
N ARG A 96 -11.11 -11.58 -20.65
CA ARG A 96 -10.09 -11.32 -21.68
C ARG A 96 -10.57 -10.21 -22.62
N GLY A 97 -9.69 -9.25 -22.89
CA GLY A 97 -10.00 -8.10 -23.75
C GLY A 97 -10.76 -6.97 -23.05
N GLU A 98 -10.99 -7.07 -21.74
CA GLU A 98 -11.62 -6.01 -20.96
C GLU A 98 -10.59 -5.00 -20.49
N LYS A 99 -10.94 -3.71 -20.54
CA LYS A 99 -10.11 -2.65 -19.98
C LYS A 99 -10.39 -2.50 -18.50
N VAL A 100 -9.33 -2.45 -17.72
CA VAL A 100 -9.38 -2.28 -16.26
C VAL A 100 -8.44 -1.16 -15.83
N THR A 101 -8.86 -0.40 -14.83
CA THR A 101 -8.00 0.60 -14.20
C THR A 101 -7.20 -0.07 -13.10
N VAL A 102 -5.87 -0.04 -13.25
CA VAL A 102 -4.91 -0.64 -12.33
C VAL A 102 -3.85 0.37 -11.91
N GLU A 103 -3.32 0.20 -10.70
CA GLU A 103 -2.19 0.97 -10.22
C GLU A 103 -0.90 0.29 -10.65
N VAL A 104 -0.08 1.00 -11.43
CA VAL A 104 1.19 0.50 -11.96
C VAL A 104 2.33 1.23 -11.25
N PRO A 105 3.33 0.51 -10.71
CA PRO A 105 4.47 1.14 -10.06
C PRO A 105 5.36 1.88 -11.08
N VAL A 106 5.83 3.06 -10.67
CA VAL A 106 6.80 3.85 -11.42
C VAL A 106 8.20 3.41 -11.01
N GLN A 107 8.99 3.00 -11.98
CA GLN A 107 10.39 2.60 -11.81
C GLN A 107 11.28 3.70 -12.34
N VAL A 108 12.08 4.28 -11.45
CA VAL A 108 13.04 5.31 -11.83
C VAL A 108 14.32 4.65 -12.29
N THR A 109 14.82 5.05 -13.47
CA THR A 109 16.06 4.57 -14.06
C THR A 109 17.01 5.75 -14.31
N GLY A 110 18.29 5.56 -14.03
CA GLY A 110 19.32 6.57 -14.21
C GLY A 110 19.78 7.23 -12.91
N GLU A 111 20.77 8.09 -13.01
CA GLU A 111 21.33 8.88 -11.90
C GLU A 111 21.01 10.37 -12.10
N VAL A 112 20.62 11.01 -11.01
CA VAL A 112 20.37 12.46 -10.97
C VAL A 112 21.72 13.18 -10.83
N ALA A 113 21.77 14.46 -11.20
CA ALA A 113 22.95 15.31 -10.98
C ALA A 113 23.44 15.25 -9.53
N PRO A 114 24.74 15.32 -9.24
CA PRO A 114 25.31 15.10 -7.91
C PRO A 114 24.80 16.05 -6.82
N ASP A 115 24.27 17.21 -7.24
CA ASP A 115 23.68 18.21 -6.33
C ASP A 115 22.17 18.08 -6.19
N GLY A 116 21.54 17.05 -6.81
CA GLY A 116 20.11 16.80 -6.81
C GLY A 116 19.70 15.63 -5.95
N LEU A 117 18.60 15.79 -5.21
CA LEU A 117 17.90 14.72 -4.53
C LEU A 117 16.58 14.45 -5.27
N LEU A 118 16.32 13.18 -5.59
CA LEU A 118 15.09 12.79 -6.23
C LEU A 118 13.97 12.67 -5.18
N ASP A 119 12.92 13.46 -5.34
CA ASP A 119 11.70 13.36 -4.57
C ASP A 119 10.60 12.72 -5.44
N GLN A 120 10.17 11.53 -5.05
CA GLN A 120 9.12 10.79 -5.74
C GLN A 120 7.78 11.00 -5.03
N GLN A 121 6.91 11.83 -5.62
CA GLN A 121 5.59 12.14 -5.08
C GLN A 121 4.60 10.99 -5.29
N LEU A 122 4.69 10.32 -6.44
CA LEU A 122 3.83 9.20 -6.79
C LEU A 122 4.65 7.95 -7.08
N VAL A 123 4.49 6.95 -6.23
CA VAL A 123 5.12 5.62 -6.40
C VAL A 123 4.33 4.74 -7.37
N GLN A 124 3.03 4.99 -7.50
CA GLN A 124 2.12 4.24 -8.37
C GLN A 124 1.19 5.21 -9.11
N ILE A 125 0.84 4.83 -10.33
CA ILE A 125 -0.03 5.63 -11.19
C ILE A 125 -1.17 4.74 -11.69
N ALA A 126 -2.41 5.26 -11.64
CA ALA A 126 -3.55 4.56 -12.18
C ALA A 126 -3.55 4.66 -13.72
N VAL A 127 -3.57 3.51 -14.36
CA VAL A 127 -3.57 3.35 -15.81
C VAL A 127 -4.71 2.44 -16.21
N GLU A 128 -5.42 2.80 -17.25
CA GLU A 128 -6.40 1.93 -17.91
C GLU A 128 -5.69 1.09 -18.95
N ALA A 129 -5.68 -0.22 -18.76
CA ALA A 129 -5.05 -1.17 -19.66
C ALA A 129 -5.93 -2.41 -19.88
N GLU A 130 -5.66 -3.14 -20.96
CA GLU A 130 -6.33 -4.42 -21.17
C GLU A 130 -5.89 -5.45 -20.12
N ALA A 131 -6.86 -6.17 -19.52
CA ALA A 131 -6.61 -7.14 -18.45
C ALA A 131 -5.56 -8.22 -18.79
N THR A 132 -5.39 -8.51 -20.07
CA THR A 132 -4.39 -9.46 -20.57
C THR A 132 -3.02 -8.85 -20.81
N ASN A 133 -2.92 -7.52 -20.90
CA ASN A 133 -1.67 -6.81 -21.22
C ASN A 133 -1.43 -5.62 -20.28
N ILE A 134 -1.44 -5.88 -18.97
CA ILE A 134 -1.17 -4.85 -17.97
C ILE A 134 0.35 -4.69 -17.82
N PRO A 135 0.90 -3.47 -17.86
CA PRO A 135 2.32 -3.26 -17.63
C PRO A 135 2.72 -3.60 -16.19
N THR A 136 3.88 -4.20 -16.01
CA THR A 136 4.45 -4.51 -14.69
C THR A 136 5.09 -3.30 -14.02
N GLY A 137 5.44 -2.28 -14.80
CA GLY A 137 6.03 -1.04 -14.33
C GLY A 137 6.11 -0.02 -15.47
N ILE A 138 6.19 1.25 -15.11
CA ILE A 138 6.43 2.36 -16.04
C ILE A 138 7.83 2.88 -15.74
N GLU A 139 8.73 2.81 -16.72
CA GLU A 139 10.10 3.28 -16.57
C GLU A 139 10.16 4.79 -16.85
N VAL A 140 10.83 5.50 -15.95
CA VAL A 140 11.06 6.94 -16.07
C VAL A 140 12.57 7.19 -15.98
N SER A 141 13.17 7.71 -17.05
CA SER A 141 14.58 8.10 -17.03
C SER A 141 14.74 9.46 -16.37
N VAL A 142 15.63 9.52 -15.40
CA VAL A 142 16.04 10.76 -14.70
C VAL A 142 17.46 11.18 -15.07
N GLU A 143 18.06 10.54 -16.10
CA GLU A 143 19.43 10.83 -16.51
C GLU A 143 19.61 12.28 -16.95
N GLY A 144 20.56 12.96 -16.30
CA GLY A 144 20.89 14.34 -16.63
C GLY A 144 19.88 15.39 -16.18
N MET A 145 18.89 15.02 -15.37
CA MET A 145 17.96 15.98 -14.78
C MET A 145 18.70 16.90 -13.80
N THR A 146 18.46 18.21 -13.95
CA THR A 146 19.00 19.24 -13.06
C THR A 146 18.07 19.54 -11.91
N VAL A 147 18.60 20.17 -10.87
CA VAL A 147 17.80 20.66 -9.74
C VAL A 147 16.68 21.58 -10.22
N GLY A 148 15.46 21.33 -9.74
CA GLY A 148 14.25 22.05 -10.15
C GLY A 148 13.49 21.41 -11.32
N ALA A 149 14.04 20.35 -11.94
CA ALA A 149 13.31 19.61 -12.97
C ALA A 149 12.14 18.80 -12.34
N SER A 150 11.05 18.73 -13.06
CA SER A 150 9.85 17.97 -12.66
C SER A 150 9.38 17.09 -13.81
N VAL A 151 8.82 15.93 -13.50
CA VAL A 151 8.18 15.03 -14.45
C VAL A 151 6.71 14.89 -14.07
N HIS A 152 5.85 15.14 -15.03
CA HIS A 152 4.40 14.99 -14.85
C HIS A 152 3.92 13.65 -15.41
N ALA A 153 2.71 13.26 -15.02
CA ALA A 153 2.11 12.00 -15.45
C ALA A 153 1.94 11.93 -17.00
N GLY A 154 1.76 13.08 -17.64
CA GLY A 154 1.65 13.18 -19.11
C GLY A 154 2.94 12.92 -19.87
N ASP A 155 4.11 13.07 -19.22
CA ASP A 155 5.43 12.89 -19.83
C ASP A 155 5.89 11.43 -19.81
N LEU A 156 5.11 10.55 -19.18
CA LEU A 156 5.47 9.14 -19.01
C LEU A 156 5.30 8.36 -20.31
N SER A 157 6.29 7.52 -20.61
CA SER A 157 6.21 6.59 -21.72
C SER A 157 5.32 5.39 -21.35
N LEU A 158 4.08 5.42 -21.80
CA LEU A 158 3.14 4.31 -21.60
C LEU A 158 3.32 3.24 -22.68
N PRO A 159 3.25 1.95 -22.34
CA PRO A 159 3.26 0.88 -23.32
C PRO A 159 1.98 0.87 -24.14
N ASP A 160 2.06 0.26 -25.33
CA ASP A 160 0.96 0.17 -26.28
C ASP A 160 -0.31 -0.45 -25.67
N GLY A 161 -1.44 0.22 -25.86
CA GLY A 161 -2.73 -0.23 -25.34
C GLY A 161 -3.06 0.23 -23.93
N SER A 162 -2.22 1.09 -23.35
CA SER A 162 -2.44 1.68 -22.01
C SER A 162 -2.79 3.16 -22.15
N THR A 163 -3.76 3.63 -21.36
CA THR A 163 -4.15 5.05 -21.28
C THR A 163 -4.07 5.53 -19.83
N LEU A 164 -3.64 6.79 -19.64
CA LEU A 164 -3.64 7.39 -18.30
C LEU A 164 -5.07 7.51 -17.75
N ALA A 165 -5.28 7.07 -16.52
CA ALA A 165 -6.53 7.22 -15.79
C ALA A 165 -6.46 8.33 -14.73
N VAL A 166 -5.35 9.08 -14.68
CA VAL A 166 -5.12 10.23 -13.79
C VAL A 166 -4.90 11.49 -14.60
N ASP A 167 -4.96 12.63 -13.92
CA ASP A 167 -4.67 13.93 -14.52
C ASP A 167 -3.23 13.98 -15.07
N PRO A 168 -3.02 14.34 -16.35
CA PRO A 168 -1.69 14.44 -16.94
C PRO A 168 -0.79 15.51 -16.29
N GLU A 169 -1.36 16.51 -15.63
CA GLU A 169 -0.61 17.55 -14.93
C GLU A 169 -0.11 17.13 -13.55
N LEU A 170 -0.45 15.92 -13.10
CA LEU A 170 -0.06 15.42 -11.79
C LEU A 170 1.47 15.22 -11.72
N LEU A 171 2.09 15.78 -10.68
CA LEU A 171 3.53 15.67 -10.44
C LEU A 171 3.89 14.25 -9.98
N VAL A 172 4.78 13.61 -10.70
CA VAL A 172 5.26 12.24 -10.41
C VAL A 172 6.60 12.28 -9.69
N LEU A 173 7.55 13.01 -10.26
CA LEU A 173 8.92 13.13 -9.77
C LEU A 173 9.33 14.60 -9.76
N HIS A 174 10.14 14.98 -8.79
CA HIS A 174 10.74 16.30 -8.70
C HIS A 174 12.20 16.16 -8.20
N VAL A 175 13.09 16.92 -8.79
CA VAL A 175 14.49 16.98 -8.36
C VAL A 175 14.70 18.22 -7.51
N ILE A 176 14.92 18.03 -6.21
CA ILE A 176 15.20 19.08 -5.25
C ILE A 176 16.71 19.23 -5.05
N ALA A 177 17.16 20.40 -4.58
CA ALA A 177 18.56 20.58 -4.22
C ALA A 177 18.91 19.69 -3.02
N ALA A 178 20.01 18.95 -3.10
CA ALA A 178 20.51 18.20 -1.96
C ALA A 178 20.90 19.19 -0.84
N PRO A 179 20.53 18.94 0.43
CA PRO A 179 20.93 19.80 1.53
C PRO A 179 22.45 19.78 1.66
N THR A 180 23.06 20.97 1.70
CA THR A 180 24.50 21.09 1.91
C THR A 180 24.88 20.62 3.31
N ALA A 181 26.13 20.15 3.49
CA ALA A 181 26.64 19.68 4.78
C ALA A 181 26.47 20.73 5.89
N GLU A 182 26.58 22.01 5.57
CA GLU A 182 26.35 23.12 6.49
C GLU A 182 24.88 23.21 6.96
N GLN A 183 23.92 22.89 6.09
CA GLN A 183 22.49 22.87 6.44
C GLN A 183 22.14 21.65 7.29
N MET A 184 22.79 20.51 7.10
CA MET A 184 22.64 19.34 7.95
C MET A 184 23.21 19.60 9.37
N GLU A 185 24.37 20.23 9.48
CA GLU A 185 24.96 20.58 10.78
C GLU A 185 24.13 21.63 11.53
N ALA A 186 23.56 22.62 10.82
CA ALA A 186 22.66 23.60 11.39
C ALA A 186 21.33 22.98 11.87
N GLY A 187 20.79 22.00 11.14
CA GLY A 187 19.58 21.24 11.54
C GLY A 187 19.80 20.39 12.78
N LEU A 188 20.94 19.71 12.89
CA LEU A 188 21.32 18.94 14.07
C LEU A 188 21.61 19.82 15.29
N GLY A 189 22.09 21.07 15.07
CA GLY A 189 22.35 22.05 16.12
C GLY A 189 21.06 22.57 16.77
N ILE A 190 20.00 22.75 16.01
CA ILE A 190 18.71 23.25 16.51
C ILE A 190 17.98 22.18 17.37
N GLU A 191 18.03 20.91 16.97
CA GLU A 191 17.45 19.83 17.80
C GLU A 191 18.20 19.61 19.11
N ALA A 192 19.52 19.88 19.15
CA ALA A 192 20.33 19.74 20.36
C ALA A 192 20.10 20.91 21.35
N GLU A 193 19.73 22.11 20.85
CA GLU A 193 19.48 23.29 21.69
C GLU A 193 18.07 23.28 22.27
N GLU A 194 17.08 22.69 21.59
CA GLU A 194 15.71 22.54 22.11
C GLU A 194 15.60 21.42 23.16
N ALA A 195 16.51 20.45 23.17
CA ALA A 195 16.58 19.41 24.19
C ALA A 195 17.36 19.81 25.47
N ALA A 196 18.02 20.99 25.46
CA ALA A 196 18.87 21.47 26.57
C ALA A 196 18.30 22.64 27.38
N ALA A 197 17.00 22.92 27.31
CA ALA A 197 16.37 23.89 28.20
C ALA A 197 16.15 23.28 29.61
N PRO A 198 16.81 23.77 30.65
CA PRO A 198 16.63 23.24 31.98
C PRO A 198 15.29 23.74 32.56
N ALA A 199 14.46 22.80 32.97
CA ALA A 199 13.28 23.06 33.79
C ALA A 199 13.75 23.50 35.21
N GLU A 200 13.97 24.78 35.39
CA GLU A 200 13.95 25.39 36.68
C GLU A 200 12.50 25.74 37.04
N GLY A 201 11.92 24.97 37.90
CA GLY A 201 10.61 25.17 38.49
C GLY A 201 10.63 24.72 39.93
N GLU A 202 10.79 25.69 40.78
CA GLU A 202 10.79 25.74 42.25
C GLU A 202 9.68 24.90 42.90
N PRO A 203 9.92 24.21 44.03
CA PRO A 203 8.89 23.46 44.75
C PRO A 203 8.10 24.38 45.70
N ALA A 204 6.80 24.47 45.54
CA ALA A 204 5.89 25.10 46.51
C ALA A 204 5.32 24.05 47.48
N PRO A 205 5.07 24.43 48.74
CA PRO A 205 4.97 23.53 49.88
C PRO A 205 3.59 22.86 50.03
N VAL A 206 3.64 21.65 50.56
CA VAL A 206 2.48 20.86 51.03
C VAL A 206 1.92 21.47 52.32
N PRO A 207 0.60 21.49 52.56
CA PRO A 207 0.06 21.43 53.89
C PRO A 207 -0.50 20.05 54.24
N ASP A 208 -0.05 19.59 55.39
CA ASP A 208 -0.56 18.48 56.18
C ASP A 208 -2.08 18.52 56.40
N GLY A 209 -2.68 17.37 56.50
CA GLY A 209 -4.06 17.24 56.96
C GLY A 209 -4.56 15.80 56.86
N GLU A 210 -4.21 15.00 57.83
CA GLU A 210 -4.73 13.66 58.18
C GLU A 210 -6.15 13.75 58.81
N PRO A 211 -6.80 12.65 59.23
CA PRO A 211 -7.53 11.63 58.43
C PRO A 211 -9.00 11.49 58.91
N ALA A 212 -9.82 10.79 58.21
CA ALA A 212 -10.95 10.10 58.81
C ALA A 212 -11.63 9.11 57.84
N ALA A 213 -11.48 7.85 58.13
CA ALA A 213 -12.51 6.84 57.85
C ALA A 213 -13.47 6.81 59.08
N PRO A 214 -14.59 6.06 59.16
CA PRO A 214 -15.12 5.00 58.27
C PRO A 214 -16.68 4.98 58.17
N ALA A 215 -17.22 3.86 57.74
CA ALA A 215 -18.58 3.33 57.84
C ALA A 215 -19.43 3.45 56.54
N ALA A 216 -19.77 2.36 55.87
CA ALA A 216 -20.61 1.25 56.19
C ALA A 216 -22.12 1.48 55.92
N GLU A 217 -22.71 0.45 55.41
CA GLU A 217 -24.16 0.14 55.26
C GLU A 217 -24.80 0.62 53.94
N GLU A 218 -25.21 -0.28 53.14
CA GLU A 218 -26.22 -1.39 53.16
C GLU A 218 -27.54 -0.96 52.52
N THR A 219 -28.04 -1.90 51.74
CA THR A 219 -29.42 -2.12 51.26
C THR A 219 -30.03 -1.26 50.15
N ALA A 220 -30.36 -1.83 49.05
CA ALA A 220 -31.58 -2.53 48.64
C ALA A 220 -31.46 -3.00 47.20
#